data_bde0ad13961bad28fa86750b20ccb56a
#
_entry.id   bde0ad13961bad28fa86750b20ccb56a
#
_cell.length_a   1.000
_cell.length_b   1.000
_cell.length_c   1.000
_cell.angle_alpha   90.00
_cell.angle_beta   90.00
_cell.angle_gamma   90.00
#
_symmetry.space_group_name_H-M   'P 1'
#
loop_
_entity.id
_entity.type
_entity.pdbx_description
1 polymer ?
#
loop_
_entity_poly.entity_id
_entity_poly.type
_entity_poly.pdbx_seq_one_letter_code
_entity_poly.pdbx_strand_id
1 'polypeptide(L)'
;NKEKEYIMRIKNLFRNSFFSMVSQFALLILGFFSQRAMNLYMGAELVGMNGVISNVINILSVTELGISTAIVYHLYGALARKDEHEIASLMNLYRKAYRIFAVIVFTAGMLLLPLIHLFMKNNSYSLTYIRILYAMWLIRTVLSYLLTDRKSLLIADQKDTLRVSPA
;
A
#
# COMPACT_ATOMS: atom_id res chain seq x y z
N ASN A 1 15.73 21.82 31.39
CA ASN A 1 16.05 21.07 30.17
C ASN A 1 14.86 20.27 29.62
N LYS A 2 14.06 19.61 30.46
CA LYS A 2 12.89 18.80 30.02
C LYS A 2 11.79 19.63 29.35
N GLU A 3 11.55 20.83 29.80
CA GLU A 3 10.52 21.73 29.27
C GLU A 3 10.85 22.21 27.84
N LYS A 4 12.11 22.54 27.58
CA LYS A 4 12.58 22.92 26.24
C LYS A 4 12.50 21.74 25.25
N GLU A 5 12.80 20.53 25.69
CA GLU A 5 12.70 19.33 24.90
C GLU A 5 11.23 19.01 24.57
N TYR A 6 10.32 19.19 25.53
CA TYR A 6 8.89 19.01 25.33
C TYR A 6 8.31 20.02 24.32
N ILE A 7 8.68 21.28 24.43
CA ILE A 7 8.25 22.34 23.50
C ILE A 7 8.78 22.07 22.08
N MET A 8 10.04 21.62 21.94
CA MET A 8 10.60 21.25 20.64
C MET A 8 9.87 20.06 20.01
N ARG A 9 9.52 19.04 20.79
CA ARG A 9 8.74 17.88 20.32
C ARG A 9 7.36 18.30 19.82
N ILE A 10 6.66 19.15 20.56
CA ILE A 10 5.35 19.68 20.16
C ILE A 10 5.47 20.48 18.86
N LYS A 11 6.44 21.39 18.76
CA LYS A 11 6.68 22.18 17.55
C LYS A 11 6.97 21.32 16.33
N ASN A 12 7.77 20.26 16.49
CA ASN A 12 8.06 19.32 15.42
C ASN A 12 6.83 18.47 15.02
N LEU A 13 6.02 18.06 15.99
CA LEU A 13 4.74 17.38 15.73
C LEU A 13 3.80 18.28 14.93
N PHE A 14 3.60 19.52 15.35
CA PHE A 14 2.75 20.47 14.62
C PHE A 14 3.26 20.72 13.20
N ARG A 15 4.57 20.93 13.05
CA ARG A 15 5.18 21.14 11.73
C ARG A 15 4.97 19.92 10.82
N ASN A 16 5.24 18.71 11.32
CA ASN A 16 5.08 17.49 10.55
C ASN A 16 3.60 17.23 10.18
N SER A 17 2.69 17.47 11.13
CA SER A 17 1.25 17.37 10.87
C SER A 17 0.78 18.38 9.82
N PHE A 18 1.27 19.62 9.90
CA PHE A 18 0.95 20.64 8.90
C PHE A 18 1.46 20.27 7.50
N PHE A 19 2.72 19.83 7.39
CA PHE A 19 3.25 19.36 6.09
C PHE A 19 2.51 18.13 5.57
N SER A 20 2.12 17.21 6.44
CA SER A 20 1.31 16.05 6.05
C SER A 20 -0.06 16.48 5.53
N MET A 21 -0.72 17.44 6.19
CA MET A 21 -2.01 17.99 5.71
C MET A 21 -1.85 18.68 4.35
N VAL A 22 -0.84 19.53 4.19
CA VAL A 22 -0.57 20.20 2.91
C VAL A 22 -0.31 19.17 1.80
N SER A 23 0.48 18.15 2.08
CA SER A 23 0.75 17.06 1.13
C SER A 23 -0.52 16.30 0.75
N GLN A 24 -1.40 16.00 1.71
CA GLN A 24 -2.69 15.35 1.46
C GLN A 24 -3.60 16.24 0.59
N PHE A 25 -3.66 17.53 0.88
CA PHE A 25 -4.41 18.48 0.05
C PHE A 25 -3.88 18.56 -1.38
N ALA A 26 -2.56 18.63 -1.53
CA ALA A 26 -1.93 18.60 -2.85
C ALA A 26 -2.26 17.33 -3.62
N LEU A 27 -2.20 16.16 -2.96
CA LEU A 27 -2.58 14.87 -3.56
C LEU A 27 -4.07 14.82 -3.94
N LEU A 28 -4.97 15.39 -3.15
CA LEU A 28 -6.39 15.47 -3.49
C LEU A 28 -6.63 16.33 -4.74
N ILE A 29 -5.98 17.50 -4.82
CA ILE A 29 -6.06 18.39 -5.97
C ILE A 29 -5.50 17.69 -7.21
N LEU A 30 -4.31 17.10 -7.12
CA LEU A 30 -3.70 16.34 -8.22
C LEU A 30 -4.57 15.16 -8.64
N GLY A 31 -5.15 14.44 -7.68
CA GLY A 31 -6.10 13.35 -7.92
C GLY A 31 -7.33 13.81 -8.69
N PHE A 32 -7.90 14.95 -8.31
CA PHE A 32 -9.05 15.53 -9.01
C PHE A 32 -8.70 15.89 -10.48
N PHE A 33 -7.58 16.58 -10.70
CA PHE A 33 -7.14 16.92 -12.07
C PHE A 33 -6.80 15.67 -12.88
N SER A 34 -6.15 14.70 -12.29
CA SER A 34 -5.85 13.41 -12.92
C SER A 34 -7.12 12.68 -13.32
N GLN A 35 -8.10 12.59 -12.42
CA GLN A 35 -9.39 11.95 -12.70
C GLN A 35 -10.15 12.68 -13.82
N ARG A 36 -10.13 14.02 -13.81
CA ARG A 36 -10.74 14.83 -14.87
C ARG A 36 -10.05 14.59 -16.21
N ALA A 37 -8.72 14.59 -16.24
CA ALA A 37 -7.96 14.31 -17.44
C ALA A 37 -8.25 12.91 -17.99
N MET A 38 -8.27 11.89 -17.10
CA MET A 38 -8.64 10.53 -17.49
C MET A 38 -10.04 10.46 -18.11
N ASN A 39 -11.04 11.13 -17.53
CA ASN A 39 -12.39 11.17 -18.07
C ASN A 39 -12.44 11.86 -19.46
N LEU A 40 -11.67 12.94 -19.65
CA LEU A 40 -11.66 13.68 -20.90
C LEU A 40 -10.95 12.93 -22.05
N TYR A 41 -9.83 12.29 -21.74
CA TYR A 41 -8.98 11.64 -22.77
C TYR A 41 -9.30 10.16 -22.97
N MET A 42 -9.69 9.45 -21.92
CA MET A 42 -9.97 8.00 -21.96
C MET A 42 -11.47 7.69 -22.03
N GLY A 43 -12.31 8.64 -21.65
CA GLY A 43 -13.76 8.45 -21.56
C GLY A 43 -14.22 7.81 -20.24
N ALA A 44 -15.45 8.09 -19.87
CA ALA A 44 -16.04 7.63 -18.62
C ALA A 44 -16.10 6.09 -18.51
N GLU A 45 -16.23 5.40 -19.62
CA GLU A 45 -16.31 3.95 -19.72
C GLU A 45 -15.01 3.27 -19.24
N LEU A 46 -13.84 3.72 -19.74
CA LEU A 46 -12.53 3.20 -19.31
C LEU A 46 -12.22 3.54 -17.86
N VAL A 47 -12.59 4.74 -17.42
CA VAL A 47 -12.41 5.14 -16.02
C VAL A 47 -13.29 4.31 -15.11
N GLY A 48 -14.54 4.05 -15.47
CA GLY A 48 -15.44 3.17 -14.75
C GLY A 48 -14.90 1.73 -14.66
N MET A 49 -14.40 1.20 -15.77
CA MET A 49 -13.78 -0.12 -15.83
C MET A 49 -12.55 -0.22 -14.90
N ASN A 50 -11.67 0.78 -14.94
CA ASN A 50 -10.52 0.85 -14.05
C ASN A 50 -10.93 0.91 -12.57
N GLY A 51 -12.00 1.64 -12.25
CA GLY A 51 -12.59 1.71 -10.91
C GLY A 51 -13.09 0.34 -10.43
N VAL A 52 -13.83 -0.39 -11.28
CA VAL A 52 -14.33 -1.74 -10.94
C VAL A 52 -13.15 -2.69 -10.68
N ILE A 53 -12.16 -2.73 -11.56
CA ILE A 53 -10.97 -3.57 -11.41
C ILE A 53 -10.24 -3.24 -10.10
N SER A 54 -10.01 -1.96 -9.83
CA SER A 54 -9.35 -1.51 -8.61
C SER A 54 -10.12 -1.92 -7.36
N ASN A 55 -11.45 -1.78 -7.36
CA ASN A 55 -12.29 -2.15 -6.22
C ASN A 55 -12.26 -3.66 -5.96
N VAL A 56 -12.35 -4.49 -7.00
CA VAL A 56 -12.23 -5.95 -6.86
C VAL A 56 -10.89 -6.33 -6.23
N ILE A 57 -9.80 -5.75 -6.70
CA ILE A 57 -8.46 -6.02 -6.17
C ILE A 57 -8.30 -5.49 -4.74
N ASN A 58 -8.86 -4.31 -4.44
CA ASN A 58 -8.83 -3.75 -3.09
C ASN A 58 -9.58 -4.63 -2.08
N ILE A 59 -10.70 -5.22 -2.45
CA ILE A 59 -11.43 -6.18 -1.60
C ILE A 59 -10.54 -7.39 -1.28
N LEU A 60 -9.81 -7.91 -2.26
CA LEU A 60 -8.86 -9.01 -2.04
C LEU A 60 -7.73 -8.62 -1.09
N SER A 61 -7.36 -7.33 -1.07
CA SER A 61 -6.26 -6.79 -0.26
C SER A 61 -6.65 -6.46 1.19
N VAL A 62 -7.94 -6.35 1.52
CA VAL A 62 -8.41 -5.98 2.87
C VAL A 62 -7.95 -6.98 3.95
N THR A 63 -7.80 -8.25 3.57
CA THR A 63 -7.36 -9.32 4.48
C THR A 63 -5.95 -9.06 5.05
N GLU A 64 -5.15 -8.23 4.40
CA GLU A 64 -3.77 -7.90 4.80
C GLU A 64 -3.70 -6.94 6.00
N LEU A 65 -4.65 -6.00 6.12
CA LEU A 65 -4.51 -4.83 7.00
C LEU A 65 -4.28 -5.16 8.47
N GLY A 66 -4.91 -6.20 8.99
CA GLY A 66 -4.77 -6.58 10.41
C GLY A 66 -3.42 -7.21 10.73
N ILE A 67 -2.92 -8.08 9.86
CA ILE A 67 -1.69 -8.85 10.10
C ILE A 67 -0.46 -7.95 9.95
N SER A 68 -0.45 -7.08 8.97
CA SER A 68 0.63 -6.10 8.78
C SER A 68 0.83 -5.22 10.01
N THR A 69 -0.25 -4.67 10.54
CA THR A 69 -0.22 -3.80 11.72
C THR A 69 0.28 -4.54 12.96
N ALA A 70 -0.16 -5.78 13.18
CA ALA A 70 0.27 -6.59 14.33
C ALA A 70 1.78 -6.89 14.27
N ILE A 71 2.29 -7.30 13.11
CA ILE A 71 3.72 -7.62 12.96
C ILE A 71 4.58 -6.36 13.15
N VAL A 72 4.18 -5.23 12.57
CA VAL A 72 4.90 -3.95 12.72
C VAL A 72 4.93 -3.50 14.19
N TYR A 73 3.84 -3.71 14.93
CA TYR A 73 3.80 -3.39 16.36
C TYR A 73 4.84 -4.19 17.16
N HIS A 74 4.95 -5.50 16.95
CA HIS A 74 5.95 -6.33 17.59
C HIS A 74 7.37 -5.98 17.15
N LEU A 75 7.55 -5.60 15.88
CA LEU A 75 8.85 -5.19 15.35
C LEU A 75 9.39 -3.93 16.05
N TYR A 76 8.54 -2.97 16.40
CA TYR A 76 8.98 -1.80 17.18
C TYR A 76 9.50 -2.17 18.56
N GLY A 77 8.90 -3.17 19.22
CA GLY A 77 9.37 -3.69 20.51
C GLY A 77 10.75 -4.34 20.40
N ALA A 78 10.94 -5.18 19.42
CA ALA A 78 12.21 -5.87 19.16
C ALA A 78 13.34 -4.88 18.78
N LEU A 79 13.04 -3.88 17.95
CA LEU A 79 13.96 -2.80 17.59
C LEU A 79 14.38 -1.96 18.80
N ALA A 80 13.44 -1.65 19.72
CA ALA A 80 13.75 -0.90 20.92
C ALA A 80 14.69 -1.66 21.87
N ARG A 81 14.62 -2.98 21.91
CA ARG A 81 15.49 -3.87 22.69
C ARG A 81 16.80 -4.24 21.97
N LYS A 82 16.92 -3.90 20.69
CA LYS A 82 18.05 -4.28 19.82
C LYS A 82 18.26 -5.81 19.74
N ASP A 83 17.15 -6.57 19.80
CA ASP A 83 17.18 -8.03 19.72
C ASP A 83 17.19 -8.44 18.23
N GLU A 84 18.38 -8.64 17.68
CA GLU A 84 18.57 -9.02 16.27
C GLU A 84 17.92 -10.37 15.94
N HIS A 85 17.89 -11.31 16.89
CA HIS A 85 17.28 -12.62 16.67
C HIS A 85 15.75 -12.50 16.55
N GLU A 86 15.13 -11.73 17.44
CA GLU A 86 13.69 -11.47 17.39
C GLU A 86 13.30 -10.69 16.13
N ILE A 87 14.09 -9.69 15.75
CA ILE A 87 13.90 -8.93 14.50
C ILE A 87 13.94 -9.87 13.29
N ALA A 88 14.95 -10.73 13.18
CA ALA A 88 15.08 -11.68 12.07
C ALA A 88 13.92 -12.67 12.01
N SER A 89 13.45 -13.15 13.17
CA SER A 89 12.31 -14.06 13.28
C SER A 89 11.02 -13.39 12.81
N LEU A 90 10.73 -12.16 13.27
CA LEU A 90 9.56 -11.39 12.88
C LEU A 90 9.59 -11.04 11.37
N MET A 91 10.75 -10.72 10.82
CA MET A 91 10.90 -10.45 9.39
C MET A 91 10.67 -11.70 8.54
N ASN A 92 11.10 -12.87 9.01
CA ASN A 92 10.81 -14.14 8.35
C ASN A 92 9.31 -14.46 8.38
N LEU A 93 8.64 -14.23 9.52
CA LEU A 93 7.19 -14.37 9.66
C LEU A 93 6.46 -13.42 8.68
N TYR A 94 6.87 -12.16 8.64
CA TYR A 94 6.34 -11.15 7.73
C TYR A 94 6.46 -11.60 6.26
N ARG A 95 7.64 -12.05 5.86
CA ARG A 95 7.89 -12.56 4.51
C ARG A 95 7.01 -13.77 4.16
N LYS A 96 6.86 -14.73 5.09
CA LYS A 96 5.99 -15.90 4.89
C LYS A 96 4.54 -15.48 4.74
N ALA A 97 4.03 -14.60 5.61
CA ALA A 97 2.66 -14.09 5.55
C ALA A 97 2.38 -13.40 4.21
N TYR A 98 3.26 -12.51 3.74
CA TYR A 98 3.07 -11.82 2.47
C TYR A 98 3.15 -12.72 1.24
N ARG A 99 3.96 -13.79 1.29
CA ARG A 99 3.94 -14.82 0.23
C ARG A 99 2.62 -15.57 0.20
N ILE A 100 2.08 -15.93 1.36
CA ILE A 100 0.77 -16.58 1.46
C ILE A 100 -0.31 -15.65 0.90
N PHE A 101 -0.32 -14.36 1.27
CA PHE A 101 -1.25 -13.38 0.71
C PHE A 101 -1.09 -13.21 -0.81
N ALA A 102 0.13 -13.16 -1.31
CA ALA A 102 0.37 -13.09 -2.75
C ALA A 102 -0.26 -14.29 -3.49
N VAL A 103 -0.14 -15.50 -2.92
CA VAL A 103 -0.74 -16.72 -3.49
C VAL A 103 -2.27 -16.66 -3.40
N ILE A 104 -2.84 -16.25 -2.26
CA ILE A 104 -4.30 -16.12 -2.08
C ILE A 104 -4.87 -15.12 -3.08
N VAL A 105 -4.28 -13.92 -3.15
CA VAL A 105 -4.73 -12.85 -4.05
C VAL A 105 -4.58 -13.26 -5.50
N PHE A 106 -3.49 -13.91 -5.86
CA PHE A 106 -3.28 -14.43 -7.22
C PHE A 106 -4.33 -15.47 -7.59
N THR A 107 -4.56 -16.47 -6.72
CA THR A 107 -5.52 -17.55 -6.97
C THR A 107 -6.96 -17.01 -7.05
N ALA A 108 -7.35 -16.18 -6.08
CA ALA A 108 -8.69 -15.57 -6.07
C ALA A 108 -8.86 -14.63 -7.28
N GLY A 109 -7.83 -13.85 -7.63
CA GLY A 109 -7.85 -12.99 -8.81
C GLY A 109 -7.96 -13.78 -10.12
N MET A 110 -7.26 -14.90 -10.24
CA MET A 110 -7.38 -15.77 -11.42
C MET A 110 -8.78 -16.41 -11.54
N LEU A 111 -9.41 -16.79 -10.43
CA LEU A 111 -10.78 -17.28 -10.41
C LEU A 111 -11.80 -16.21 -10.83
N LEU A 112 -11.53 -14.93 -10.53
CA LEU A 112 -12.38 -13.81 -10.92
C LEU A 112 -12.20 -13.41 -12.40
N LEU A 113 -11.08 -13.76 -13.03
CA LEU A 113 -10.79 -13.38 -14.42
C LEU A 113 -11.87 -13.81 -15.44
N PRO A 114 -12.42 -15.03 -15.42
CA PRO A 114 -13.53 -15.37 -16.28
C PRO A 114 -14.84 -14.65 -15.94
N LEU A 115 -15.01 -14.26 -14.67
CA LEU A 115 -16.21 -13.59 -14.17
C LEU A 115 -16.21 -12.08 -14.42
N ILE A 116 -15.08 -11.49 -14.83
CA ILE A 116 -14.94 -10.04 -15.00
C ILE A 116 -15.96 -9.46 -15.99
N HIS A 117 -16.40 -10.24 -16.97
CA HIS A 117 -17.41 -9.81 -17.93
C HIS A 117 -18.79 -9.56 -17.31
N LEU A 118 -19.10 -10.20 -16.16
CA LEU A 118 -20.37 -9.98 -15.46
C LEU A 118 -20.44 -8.59 -14.83
N PHE A 119 -19.30 -8.06 -14.43
CA PHE A 119 -19.19 -6.70 -13.86
C PHE A 119 -19.20 -5.61 -14.94
N MET A 120 -19.04 -5.99 -16.21
CA MET A 120 -18.85 -5.06 -17.32
C MET A 120 -19.79 -5.35 -18.49
N LYS A 121 -21.07 -5.60 -18.21
CA LYS A 121 -22.06 -6.14 -19.14
C LYS A 121 -22.42 -5.20 -20.31
N ASN A 122 -22.10 -3.90 -20.24
CA ASN A 122 -22.45 -2.90 -21.26
C ASN A 122 -21.22 -2.11 -21.74
N ASN A 123 -20.13 -2.80 -22.06
CA ASN A 123 -18.90 -2.17 -22.46
C ASN A 123 -18.68 -2.26 -23.97
N SER A 124 -18.26 -1.15 -24.59
CA SER A 124 -17.87 -1.10 -26.01
C SER A 124 -16.51 -1.77 -26.27
N TYR A 125 -15.77 -2.12 -25.24
CA TYR A 125 -14.44 -2.72 -25.35
C TYR A 125 -14.47 -4.24 -25.48
N SER A 126 -13.51 -4.79 -26.23
CA SER A 126 -13.34 -6.23 -26.37
C SER A 126 -13.05 -6.89 -25.02
N LEU A 127 -13.69 -8.06 -24.77
CA LEU A 127 -13.44 -8.88 -23.59
C LEU A 127 -11.95 -9.21 -23.39
N THR A 128 -11.21 -9.38 -24.47
CA THR A 128 -9.77 -9.65 -24.43
C THR A 128 -9.01 -8.44 -23.84
N TYR A 129 -9.37 -7.23 -24.23
CA TYR A 129 -8.78 -6.00 -23.71
C TYR A 129 -9.01 -5.86 -22.19
N ILE A 130 -10.24 -6.09 -21.76
CA ILE A 130 -10.62 -6.03 -20.33
C ILE A 130 -9.84 -7.06 -19.51
N ARG A 131 -9.72 -8.30 -20.02
CA ARG A 131 -8.96 -9.36 -19.36
C ARG A 131 -7.46 -9.03 -19.25
N ILE A 132 -6.88 -8.43 -20.28
CA ILE A 132 -5.47 -8.01 -20.26
C ILE A 132 -5.27 -6.92 -19.20
N LEU A 133 -6.12 -5.90 -19.17
CA LEU A 133 -6.04 -4.84 -18.16
C LEU A 133 -6.17 -5.41 -16.74
N TYR A 134 -7.14 -6.29 -16.51
CA TYR A 134 -7.31 -6.94 -15.22
C TYR A 134 -6.08 -7.76 -14.83
N ALA A 135 -5.53 -8.55 -15.76
CA ALA A 135 -4.32 -9.33 -15.51
C ALA A 135 -3.12 -8.46 -15.16
N MET A 136 -2.94 -7.33 -15.84
CA MET A 136 -1.88 -6.37 -15.51
C MET A 136 -2.03 -5.80 -14.08
N TRP A 137 -3.26 -5.44 -13.68
CA TRP A 137 -3.55 -4.97 -12.34
C TRP A 137 -3.29 -6.05 -11.28
N LEU A 138 -3.70 -7.29 -11.56
CA LEU A 138 -3.47 -8.43 -10.68
C LEU A 138 -1.97 -8.70 -10.50
N ILE A 139 -1.21 -8.74 -11.59
CA ILE A 139 0.25 -8.92 -11.56
C ILE A 139 0.91 -7.81 -10.74
N ARG A 140 0.55 -6.54 -10.99
CA ARG A 140 1.05 -5.40 -10.21
C ARG A 140 0.82 -5.59 -8.72
N THR A 141 -0.38 -6.04 -8.33
CA THR A 141 -0.74 -6.24 -6.92
C THR A 141 0.05 -7.37 -6.31
N VAL A 142 0.15 -8.51 -6.98
CA VAL A 142 0.96 -9.67 -6.52
C VAL A 142 2.44 -9.29 -6.37
N LEU A 143 3.00 -8.57 -7.35
CA LEU A 143 4.38 -8.06 -7.26
C LEU A 143 4.56 -7.10 -6.07
N SER A 144 3.57 -6.26 -5.79
CA SER A 144 3.60 -5.38 -4.62
C SER A 144 3.70 -6.18 -3.32
N TYR A 145 2.98 -7.29 -3.19
CA TYR A 145 3.08 -8.17 -2.02
C TYR A 145 4.46 -8.84 -1.92
N LEU A 146 5.00 -9.33 -3.02
CA LEU A 146 6.31 -9.99 -3.02
C LEU A 146 7.47 -9.03 -2.71
N LEU A 147 7.28 -7.72 -2.92
CA LEU A 147 8.30 -6.69 -2.67
C LEU A 147 8.10 -5.95 -1.33
N THR A 148 7.02 -6.23 -0.61
CA THR A 148 6.66 -5.50 0.62
C THR A 148 7.65 -5.76 1.75
N ASP A 149 8.25 -6.94 1.83
CA ASP A 149 9.27 -7.30 2.81
C ASP A 149 10.50 -6.37 2.73
N ARG A 150 10.93 -6.02 1.53
CA ARG A 150 12.06 -5.10 1.32
C ARG A 150 11.75 -3.67 1.72
N LYS A 151 10.52 -3.21 1.48
CA LYS A 151 10.08 -1.87 1.91
C LYS A 151 10.08 -1.73 3.43
N SER A 152 9.64 -2.76 4.14
CA SER A 152 9.58 -2.75 5.60
C SER A 152 10.97 -2.67 6.24
N LEU A 153 11.96 -3.36 5.67
CA LEU A 153 13.36 -3.26 6.09
C LEU A 153 13.92 -1.85 5.90
N LEU A 154 13.67 -1.23 4.74
CA LEU A 154 14.12 0.14 4.47
C LEU A 154 13.50 1.16 5.43
N ILE A 155 12.23 1.00 5.80
CA ILE A 155 11.55 1.87 6.75
C ILE A 155 12.11 1.69 8.17
N ALA A 156 12.48 0.47 8.55
CA ALA A 156 13.09 0.17 9.83
C ALA A 156 14.50 0.78 9.92
N ASP A 157 15.30 0.65 8.87
CA ASP A 157 16.69 1.15 8.79
C ASP A 157 16.75 2.70 8.79
N GLN A 158 15.84 3.36 8.09
CA GLN A 158 15.77 4.84 8.10
C GLN A 158 15.46 5.42 9.48
N LYS A 159 14.74 4.72 10.35
CA LYS A 159 14.49 5.18 11.71
C LYS A 159 15.70 5.04 12.63
N ASP A 160 16.57 4.07 12.39
CA ASP A 160 17.83 3.96 13.12
C ASP A 160 18.82 5.05 12.72
N THR A 161 18.88 5.42 11.46
CA THR A 161 19.74 6.52 10.97
C THR A 161 19.35 7.87 11.58
N LEU A 162 18.08 8.10 11.85
CA LEU A 162 17.60 9.32 12.52
C LEU A 162 17.84 9.33 14.05
N ARG A 163 18.13 8.15 14.64
CA ARG A 163 18.47 8.02 16.08
C ARG A 163 19.96 8.13 16.37
N VAL A 164 20.83 7.97 15.38
CA VAL A 164 22.30 7.93 15.51
C VAL A 164 22.95 9.30 15.22
N SER A 165 22.22 10.41 15.23
CA SER A 165 22.84 11.73 15.30
C SER A 165 22.93 12.20 16.75
N PRO A 166 24.01 11.90 17.50
CA PRO A 166 24.34 12.63 18.71
C PRO A 166 25.04 13.91 18.27
N ALA A 167 24.48 15.04 18.64
CA ALA A 167 25.18 16.31 18.72
C ALA A 167 25.60 16.53 20.15
#